data_e0ce13cdc35d10764e3cacdf46a7d8a2
#
_entry.id   e0ce13cdc35d10764e3cacdf46a7d8a2
#
_cell.length_a   1.000
_cell.length_b   1.000
_cell.length_c   1.000
_cell.angle_alpha   90.00
_cell.angle_beta   90.00
_cell.angle_gamma   90.00
#
_symmetry.space_group_name_H-M   'P 1'
#
loop_
_entity.id
_entity.type
_entity.pdbx_description
1 polymer ?
#
loop_
_entity_poly.entity_id
_entity_poly.type
_entity_poly.pdbx_seq_one_letter_code
_entity_poly.pdbx_strand_id
1 'polypeptide(L)'
;GRYDINVSGDAGSGISNYMVVYRPGTLTIDPAALTVTANDQTGIYGQTPALGTTGFTANGLLNGDTISGVNLTTTATGTSGVGTYGITASGAVGYGLGNYDITYQPGTLTIDPATLTVTAGSGTSVYGESVSTPGYKVSGLVNGDTVTTVSVDNTASSTSAGGDYAVNGSGA
;
A
#
# COMPACT_ATOMS: atom_id res chain seq x y z
N GLY A 1 25.34 15.34 19.17
CA GLY A 1 26.76 15.33 19.56
C GLY A 1 27.08 16.44 20.56
N ARG A 2 28.21 16.30 21.28
CA ARG A 2 28.72 17.30 22.23
C ARG A 2 30.06 17.83 21.76
N TYR A 3 30.21 19.14 21.84
CA TYR A 3 31.40 19.87 21.39
C TYR A 3 31.85 20.83 22.48
N ASP A 4 33.16 20.96 22.72
CA ASP A 4 33.68 21.90 23.67
C ASP A 4 33.75 23.31 23.06
N ILE A 5 33.29 24.29 23.85
CA ILE A 5 33.44 25.70 23.52
C ILE A 5 34.64 26.21 24.31
N ASN A 6 35.73 26.47 23.60
CA ASN A 6 36.94 26.97 24.23
C ASN A 6 36.96 28.52 24.28
N VAL A 7 37.42 29.06 25.39
CA VAL A 7 37.63 30.49 25.60
C VAL A 7 39.11 30.76 25.64
N SER A 8 39.57 31.76 24.89
CA SER A 8 40.97 32.17 24.88
C SER A 8 41.10 33.65 24.48
N GLY A 9 42.22 34.25 24.74
CA GLY A 9 42.53 35.59 24.23
C GLY A 9 41.96 36.73 25.09
N ASP A 10 42.50 36.88 26.29
CA ASP A 10 42.22 38.02 27.14
C ASP A 10 42.97 39.28 26.67
N ALA A 11 42.25 40.38 26.57
CA ALA A 11 42.81 41.69 26.27
C ALA A 11 42.11 42.76 27.08
N GLY A 12 42.90 43.63 27.69
CA GLY A 12 42.31 44.73 28.47
C GLY A 12 43.35 45.48 29.31
N SER A 13 42.96 46.61 29.87
CA SER A 13 43.83 47.38 30.76
C SER A 13 43.89 46.71 32.14
N GLY A 14 45.13 46.50 32.64
CA GLY A 14 45.36 45.93 33.97
C GLY A 14 45.23 44.40 34.07
N ILE A 15 45.01 43.68 33.00
CA ILE A 15 44.87 42.22 32.97
C ILE A 15 46.10 41.49 33.55
N SER A 16 47.29 42.06 33.36
CA SER A 16 48.52 41.51 33.92
C SER A 16 48.54 41.42 35.48
N ASN A 17 47.57 42.05 36.16
CA ASN A 17 47.43 41.98 37.63
C ASN A 17 46.50 40.78 38.05
N TYR A 18 46.00 39.99 37.13
CA TYR A 18 45.10 38.86 37.41
C TYR A 18 45.69 37.54 36.92
N MET A 19 45.39 36.49 37.67
CA MET A 19 45.54 35.12 37.17
C MET A 19 44.23 34.74 36.42
N VAL A 20 44.28 34.74 35.08
CA VAL A 20 43.13 34.41 34.27
C VAL A 20 42.97 32.89 34.15
N VAL A 21 41.79 32.37 34.52
CA VAL A 21 41.45 30.95 34.41
C VAL A 21 40.33 30.80 33.45
N TYR A 22 40.62 30.11 32.32
CA TYR A 22 39.60 29.78 31.32
C TYR A 22 38.90 28.49 31.68
N ARG A 23 37.55 28.47 31.56
CA ARG A 23 36.74 27.27 31.73
C ARG A 23 35.95 26.99 30.44
N PRO A 24 36.13 25.81 29.83
CA PRO A 24 35.40 25.46 28.63
C PRO A 24 33.89 25.31 28.93
N GLY A 25 33.07 25.67 27.92
CA GLY A 25 31.63 25.36 27.85
C GLY A 25 31.38 24.12 27.03
N THR A 26 30.13 23.75 26.87
CA THR A 26 29.72 22.63 26.02
C THR A 26 28.55 23.06 25.12
N LEU A 27 28.68 22.78 23.83
CA LEU A 27 27.62 22.85 22.85
C LEU A 27 27.05 21.44 22.60
N THR A 28 25.76 21.26 22.76
CA THR A 28 25.07 20.02 22.39
C THR A 28 24.30 20.25 21.11
N ILE A 29 24.47 19.36 20.13
CA ILE A 29 23.66 19.30 18.93
C ILE A 29 22.78 18.05 19.03
N ASP A 30 21.48 18.27 19.16
CA ASP A 30 20.48 17.20 19.24
C ASP A 30 20.09 16.72 17.85
N PRO A 31 19.64 15.47 17.70
CA PRO A 31 19.12 14.95 16.43
C PRO A 31 17.94 15.78 15.92
N ALA A 32 17.88 15.95 14.60
CA ALA A 32 16.72 16.57 13.95
C ALA A 32 15.54 15.60 13.87
N ALA A 33 14.31 16.09 13.94
CA ALA A 33 13.14 15.27 13.75
C ALA A 33 12.96 14.90 12.27
N LEU A 34 12.72 13.61 12.00
CA LEU A 34 12.46 13.07 10.67
C LEU A 34 11.21 12.19 10.73
N THR A 35 10.21 12.51 9.91
CA THR A 35 9.00 11.68 9.79
C THR A 35 9.03 10.90 8.48
N VAL A 36 8.86 9.59 8.57
CA VAL A 36 8.75 8.67 7.43
C VAL A 36 7.35 8.10 7.42
N THR A 37 6.57 8.40 6.38
CA THR A 37 5.17 7.96 6.23
C THR A 37 5.09 6.92 5.12
N ALA A 38 4.53 5.74 5.40
CA ALA A 38 4.19 4.78 4.36
C ALA A 38 3.09 5.36 3.46
N ASN A 39 3.27 5.26 2.15
CA ASN A 39 2.25 5.69 1.20
C ASN A 39 1.10 4.68 1.15
N ASP A 40 -0.11 5.17 0.88
CA ASP A 40 -1.25 4.32 0.60
C ASP A 40 -1.04 3.56 -0.71
N GLN A 41 -1.49 2.31 -0.73
CA GLN A 41 -1.35 1.40 -1.88
C GLN A 41 -2.65 0.64 -2.11
N THR A 42 -2.80 0.08 -3.32
CA THR A 42 -3.94 -0.77 -3.69
C THR A 42 -3.45 -2.12 -4.16
N GLY A 43 -4.27 -3.13 -3.94
CA GLY A 43 -4.11 -4.50 -4.42
C GLY A 43 -5.43 -5.04 -4.91
N ILE A 44 -5.42 -6.21 -5.53
CA ILE A 44 -6.62 -6.90 -6.02
C ILE A 44 -6.75 -8.23 -5.26
N TYR A 45 -7.96 -8.59 -4.87
CA TYR A 45 -8.26 -9.87 -4.23
C TYR A 45 -7.68 -11.05 -5.02
N GLY A 46 -7.04 -11.98 -4.32
CA GLY A 46 -6.34 -13.12 -4.91
C GLY A 46 -4.89 -12.86 -5.29
N GLN A 47 -4.38 -11.63 -5.14
CA GLN A 47 -2.97 -11.30 -5.38
C GLN A 47 -2.22 -11.06 -4.07
N THR A 48 -1.00 -11.56 -3.98
CA THR A 48 -0.12 -11.27 -2.83
C THR A 48 0.33 -9.81 -2.91
N PRO A 49 0.10 -9.00 -1.87
CA PRO A 49 0.54 -7.61 -1.86
C PRO A 49 2.07 -7.50 -1.99
N ALA A 50 2.53 -6.61 -2.88
CA ALA A 50 3.96 -6.33 -3.10
C ALA A 50 4.24 -4.85 -2.82
N LEU A 51 4.56 -4.52 -1.56
CA LEU A 51 4.71 -3.12 -1.09
C LEU A 51 6.00 -2.45 -1.60
N GLY A 52 7.04 -3.24 -1.92
CA GLY A 52 8.35 -2.70 -2.28
C GLY A 52 9.06 -2.02 -1.11
N THR A 53 10.06 -1.21 -1.40
CA THR A 53 10.88 -0.49 -0.39
C THR A 53 10.87 1.03 -0.59
N THR A 54 10.18 1.54 -1.62
CA THR A 54 10.17 2.96 -2.02
C THR A 54 8.79 3.62 -1.90
N GLY A 55 7.78 2.87 -1.43
CA GLY A 55 6.42 3.38 -1.23
C GLY A 55 6.28 4.20 0.05
N PHE A 56 7.07 5.27 0.21
CA PHE A 56 7.05 6.16 1.39
C PHE A 56 7.28 7.61 1.00
N THR A 57 6.97 8.51 1.92
CA THR A 57 7.38 9.92 1.90
C THR A 57 8.18 10.23 3.15
N ALA A 58 9.17 11.12 3.03
CA ALA A 58 10.00 11.59 4.14
C ALA A 58 9.90 13.11 4.29
N ASN A 59 9.74 13.57 5.51
CA ASN A 59 9.69 14.98 5.85
C ASN A 59 10.65 15.29 7.00
N GLY A 60 11.55 16.24 6.78
CA GLY A 60 12.55 16.67 7.76
C GLY A 60 13.98 16.37 7.40
N LEU A 61 14.27 15.84 6.20
CA LEU A 61 15.65 15.64 5.71
C LEU A 61 16.34 16.99 5.49
N LEU A 62 17.60 17.08 5.92
CA LEU A 62 18.44 18.28 5.88
C LEU A 62 19.76 17.94 5.18
N ASN A 63 20.52 19.00 4.83
CA ASN A 63 21.90 18.92 4.35
C ASN A 63 22.16 17.99 3.15
N GLY A 64 21.12 17.65 2.38
CA GLY A 64 21.25 16.70 1.26
C GLY A 64 21.26 15.22 1.69
N ASP A 65 20.90 14.91 2.94
CA ASP A 65 20.71 13.56 3.43
C ASP A 65 19.55 12.87 2.68
N THR A 66 19.61 11.54 2.57
CA THR A 66 18.65 10.78 1.75
C THR A 66 18.22 9.49 2.44
N ILE A 67 16.98 9.05 2.11
CA ILE A 67 16.50 7.69 2.38
C ILE A 67 16.45 6.94 1.05
N SER A 68 17.14 5.81 0.96
CA SER A 68 17.15 4.93 -0.22
C SER A 68 16.09 3.83 -0.16
N GLY A 69 15.62 3.49 1.03
CA GLY A 69 14.59 2.47 1.21
C GLY A 69 14.08 2.40 2.65
N VAL A 70 12.89 1.82 2.77
CA VAL A 70 12.20 1.58 4.05
C VAL A 70 11.62 0.17 4.01
N ASN A 71 11.65 -0.54 5.12
CA ASN A 71 10.95 -1.81 5.23
C ASN A 71 9.46 -1.54 5.43
N LEU A 72 8.63 -1.96 4.45
CA LEU A 72 7.17 -1.85 4.47
C LEU A 72 6.57 -3.24 4.66
N THR A 73 5.66 -3.37 5.63
CA THR A 73 4.98 -4.62 5.94
C THR A 73 3.48 -4.42 6.09
N THR A 74 2.71 -5.46 5.79
CA THR A 74 1.26 -5.50 6.03
C THR A 74 0.86 -6.89 6.54
N THR A 75 -0.29 -6.99 7.19
CA THR A 75 -0.89 -8.26 7.59
C THR A 75 -1.70 -8.90 6.46
N ALA A 76 -1.97 -8.15 5.37
CA ALA A 76 -2.67 -8.67 4.21
C ALA A 76 -1.83 -9.72 3.46
N THR A 77 -2.50 -10.76 3.00
CA THR A 77 -1.94 -11.87 2.20
C THR A 77 -2.71 -12.02 0.90
N GLY A 78 -2.30 -12.91 0.01
CA GLY A 78 -3.03 -13.22 -1.23
C GLY A 78 -4.45 -13.75 -1.01
N THR A 79 -4.76 -14.24 0.20
CA THR A 79 -6.09 -14.75 0.56
C THR A 79 -6.90 -13.77 1.40
N SER A 80 -6.37 -12.60 1.72
CA SER A 80 -7.09 -11.57 2.48
C SER A 80 -8.27 -11.03 1.65
N GLY A 81 -9.42 -10.87 2.30
CA GLY A 81 -10.63 -10.36 1.65
C GLY A 81 -10.51 -8.89 1.22
N VAL A 82 -11.50 -8.42 0.48
CA VAL A 82 -11.68 -7.02 0.12
C VAL A 82 -11.79 -6.17 1.39
N GLY A 83 -11.09 -5.04 1.42
CA GLY A 83 -11.07 -4.16 2.59
C GLY A 83 -9.76 -3.38 2.72
N THR A 84 -9.57 -2.76 3.89
CA THR A 84 -8.41 -1.94 4.19
C THR A 84 -7.53 -2.59 5.24
N TYR A 85 -6.22 -2.53 5.02
CA TYR A 85 -5.17 -3.11 5.88
C TYR A 85 -4.08 -2.08 6.12
N GLY A 86 -3.51 -2.07 7.33
CA GLY A 86 -2.41 -1.16 7.62
C GLY A 86 -1.12 -1.53 6.87
N ILE A 87 -0.36 -0.51 6.47
CA ILE A 87 1.03 -0.63 6.03
C ILE A 87 1.91 -0.03 7.11
N THR A 88 2.80 -0.81 7.69
CA THR A 88 3.75 -0.36 8.70
C THR A 88 5.10 -0.10 8.05
N ALA A 89 5.68 1.07 8.33
CA ALA A 89 7.03 1.44 7.92
C ALA A 89 8.02 1.22 9.07
N SER A 90 9.23 0.79 8.76
CA SER A 90 10.33 0.64 9.72
C SER A 90 11.68 0.58 9.00
N GLY A 91 12.78 0.70 9.76
CA GLY A 91 14.12 0.38 9.27
C GLY A 91 14.55 1.20 8.04
N ALA A 92 14.40 2.51 8.08
CA ALA A 92 14.88 3.40 7.02
C ALA A 92 16.39 3.22 6.82
N VAL A 93 16.81 3.08 5.57
CA VAL A 93 18.21 3.02 5.16
C VAL A 93 18.53 4.19 4.24
N GLY A 94 19.72 4.79 4.39
CA GLY A 94 20.11 5.96 3.62
C GLY A 94 21.40 6.60 4.11
N TYR A 95 21.65 7.82 3.64
CA TYR A 95 22.81 8.61 4.03
C TYR A 95 22.41 9.65 5.09
N GLY A 96 23.26 9.84 6.10
CA GLY A 96 23.13 10.89 7.13
C GLY A 96 22.11 10.58 8.25
N LEU A 97 21.43 9.41 8.22
CA LEU A 97 20.27 9.10 9.10
C LEU A 97 20.62 9.03 10.59
N GLY A 98 21.87 8.84 10.97
CA GLY A 98 22.32 8.87 12.37
C GLY A 98 22.16 10.23 13.07
N ASN A 99 21.85 11.30 12.32
CA ASN A 99 21.62 12.64 12.84
C ASN A 99 20.15 12.95 13.11
N TYR A 100 19.23 11.95 12.99
CA TYR A 100 17.81 12.14 13.11
C TYR A 100 17.17 11.27 14.20
N ASP A 101 16.10 11.79 14.79
CA ASP A 101 15.11 11.04 15.53
C ASP A 101 13.97 10.69 14.56
N ILE A 102 13.90 9.41 14.17
CA ILE A 102 13.01 8.96 13.09
C ILE A 102 11.70 8.44 13.66
N THR A 103 10.59 9.10 13.27
CA THR A 103 9.23 8.65 13.57
C THR A 103 8.61 8.05 12.32
N TYR A 104 8.00 6.85 12.45
CA TYR A 104 7.30 6.16 11.37
C TYR A 104 5.80 6.35 11.49
N GLN A 105 5.13 6.70 10.37
CA GLN A 105 3.69 6.81 10.25
C GLN A 105 3.16 5.71 9.33
N PRO A 106 2.05 5.05 9.70
CA PRO A 106 1.47 4.01 8.86
C PRO A 106 0.80 4.58 7.61
N GLY A 107 0.70 3.76 6.57
CA GLY A 107 -0.16 3.94 5.40
C GLY A 107 -1.27 2.89 5.38
N THR A 108 -2.06 2.89 4.31
CA THR A 108 -3.19 1.98 4.10
C THR A 108 -3.02 1.21 2.81
N LEU A 109 -3.24 -0.11 2.87
CA LEU A 109 -3.42 -0.96 1.70
C LEU A 109 -4.91 -1.22 1.51
N THR A 110 -5.47 -0.85 0.37
CA THR A 110 -6.84 -1.20 -0.02
C THR A 110 -6.81 -2.40 -0.96
N ILE A 111 -7.52 -3.46 -0.60
CA ILE A 111 -7.73 -4.62 -1.48
C ILE A 111 -9.08 -4.44 -2.17
N ASP A 112 -9.02 -4.26 -3.49
CA ASP A 112 -10.19 -4.13 -4.35
C ASP A 112 -10.70 -5.49 -4.82
N PRO A 113 -11.99 -5.59 -5.23
CA PRO A 113 -12.57 -6.82 -5.76
C PRO A 113 -11.83 -7.30 -7.03
N ALA A 114 -11.65 -8.62 -7.14
CA ALA A 114 -11.23 -9.24 -8.39
C ALA A 114 -12.40 -9.26 -9.38
N THR A 115 -12.10 -9.21 -10.67
CA THR A 115 -13.12 -9.32 -11.71
C THR A 115 -13.57 -10.77 -11.85
N LEU A 116 -14.85 -11.02 -11.62
CA LEU A 116 -15.51 -12.29 -11.89
C LEU A 116 -16.40 -12.15 -13.14
N THR A 117 -16.21 -13.02 -14.13
CA THR A 117 -17.03 -13.04 -15.33
C THR A 117 -17.88 -14.30 -15.35
N VAL A 118 -19.18 -14.10 -15.43
CA VAL A 118 -20.15 -15.17 -15.66
C VAL A 118 -20.73 -15.01 -17.08
N THR A 119 -20.57 -16.02 -17.90
CA THR A 119 -21.03 -16.00 -19.30
C THR A 119 -22.09 -17.06 -19.50
N ALA A 120 -23.29 -16.66 -19.93
CA ALA A 120 -24.33 -17.59 -20.31
C ALA A 120 -23.89 -18.40 -21.56
N GLY A 121 -24.24 -19.66 -21.60
CA GLY A 121 -24.03 -20.51 -22.77
C GLY A 121 -24.96 -20.12 -23.92
N SER A 122 -24.64 -20.62 -25.11
CA SER A 122 -25.52 -20.54 -26.29
C SER A 122 -26.11 -21.92 -26.59
N GLY A 123 -27.31 -21.95 -27.16
CA GLY A 123 -27.98 -23.17 -27.57
C GLY A 123 -28.80 -22.95 -28.83
N THR A 124 -29.28 -24.03 -29.41
CA THR A 124 -30.22 -24.03 -30.54
C THR A 124 -31.42 -24.93 -30.18
N SER A 125 -32.59 -24.57 -30.67
CA SER A 125 -33.80 -25.39 -30.58
C SER A 125 -34.58 -25.32 -31.88
N VAL A 126 -35.38 -26.35 -32.17
CA VAL A 126 -36.24 -26.40 -33.34
C VAL A 126 -37.66 -25.93 -32.98
N TYR A 127 -38.30 -25.19 -33.88
CA TYR A 127 -39.70 -24.74 -33.68
C TYR A 127 -40.59 -25.94 -33.37
N GLY A 128 -41.42 -25.77 -32.30
CA GLY A 128 -42.33 -26.82 -31.81
C GLY A 128 -41.68 -27.74 -30.76
N GLU A 129 -40.36 -27.73 -30.60
CA GLU A 129 -39.66 -28.50 -29.57
C GLU A 129 -39.52 -27.70 -28.29
N SER A 130 -39.25 -28.41 -27.19
CA SER A 130 -38.97 -27.74 -25.92
C SER A 130 -37.65 -26.99 -25.98
N VAL A 131 -37.65 -25.71 -25.53
CA VAL A 131 -36.45 -24.88 -25.45
C VAL A 131 -35.70 -25.20 -24.15
N SER A 132 -34.48 -25.68 -24.26
CA SER A 132 -33.60 -25.89 -23.09
C SER A 132 -32.83 -24.62 -22.79
N THR A 133 -32.71 -24.26 -21.52
CA THR A 133 -31.84 -23.17 -21.07
C THR A 133 -30.38 -23.64 -21.07
N PRO A 134 -29.48 -22.97 -21.83
CA PRO A 134 -28.08 -23.31 -21.84
C PRO A 134 -27.48 -23.10 -20.43
N GLY A 135 -26.40 -23.81 -20.14
CA GLY A 135 -25.59 -23.59 -18.92
C GLY A 135 -24.84 -22.26 -18.91
N TYR A 136 -23.94 -22.12 -17.99
CA TYR A 136 -23.06 -20.95 -17.89
C TYR A 136 -21.60 -21.37 -17.70
N LYS A 137 -20.69 -20.43 -17.93
CA LYS A 137 -19.25 -20.53 -17.60
C LYS A 137 -18.87 -19.42 -16.64
N VAL A 138 -17.99 -19.74 -15.72
CA VAL A 138 -17.43 -18.79 -14.75
C VAL A 138 -15.91 -18.70 -14.97
N SER A 139 -15.38 -17.48 -14.95
CA SER A 139 -13.95 -17.23 -15.03
C SER A 139 -13.55 -16.06 -14.11
N GLY A 140 -12.32 -16.11 -13.58
CA GLY A 140 -11.80 -15.08 -12.69
C GLY A 140 -11.89 -15.43 -11.20
N LEU A 141 -12.42 -16.63 -10.84
CA LEU A 141 -12.36 -17.13 -9.46
C LEU A 141 -10.90 -17.35 -9.04
N VAL A 142 -10.61 -16.98 -7.80
CA VAL A 142 -9.29 -17.13 -7.17
C VAL A 142 -9.44 -17.79 -5.80
N ASN A 143 -8.36 -18.16 -5.16
CA ASN A 143 -8.31 -18.73 -3.80
C ASN A 143 -9.19 -19.97 -3.56
N GLY A 144 -9.68 -20.65 -4.62
CA GLY A 144 -10.60 -21.77 -4.49
C GLY A 144 -12.06 -21.39 -4.27
N ASP A 145 -12.40 -20.11 -4.48
CA ASP A 145 -13.80 -19.63 -4.41
C ASP A 145 -14.67 -20.34 -5.44
N THR A 146 -15.97 -20.40 -5.18
CA THR A 146 -16.93 -21.10 -6.04
C THR A 146 -18.20 -20.27 -6.23
N VAL A 147 -18.76 -20.34 -7.44
CA VAL A 147 -20.14 -19.91 -7.71
C VAL A 147 -21.04 -21.13 -7.69
N THR A 148 -21.98 -21.17 -6.78
CA THR A 148 -22.86 -22.35 -6.58
C THR A 148 -24.12 -22.29 -7.43
N THR A 149 -24.62 -21.09 -7.70
CA THR A 149 -25.86 -20.89 -8.47
C THR A 149 -25.77 -19.65 -9.35
N VAL A 150 -26.27 -19.76 -10.57
CA VAL A 150 -26.51 -18.65 -11.48
C VAL A 150 -27.86 -18.88 -12.13
N SER A 151 -28.73 -17.87 -12.12
CA SER A 151 -29.96 -17.93 -12.91
C SER A 151 -29.63 -17.62 -14.37
N VAL A 152 -30.08 -18.50 -15.25
CA VAL A 152 -29.94 -18.31 -16.70
C VAL A 152 -31.32 -18.36 -17.29
N ASP A 153 -31.78 -17.25 -17.87
CA ASP A 153 -33.12 -17.11 -18.44
C ASP A 153 -33.04 -16.83 -19.94
N ASN A 154 -34.02 -17.32 -20.67
CA ASN A 154 -34.22 -16.99 -22.07
C ASN A 154 -35.68 -16.57 -22.32
N THR A 155 -35.93 -15.83 -23.38
CA THR A 155 -37.24 -15.34 -23.75
C THR A 155 -37.93 -16.23 -24.78
N ALA A 156 -37.28 -17.31 -25.25
CA ALA A 156 -37.80 -18.21 -26.23
C ALA A 156 -38.72 -19.30 -25.58
N SER A 157 -39.71 -19.74 -26.29
CA SER A 157 -40.60 -20.86 -25.96
C SER A 157 -40.78 -21.78 -27.17
N SER A 158 -41.41 -22.92 -27.01
CA SER A 158 -41.71 -23.85 -28.12
C SER A 158 -42.56 -23.23 -29.23
N THR A 159 -43.27 -22.12 -28.93
CA THR A 159 -44.13 -21.39 -29.91
C THR A 159 -43.47 -20.13 -30.45
N SER A 160 -42.21 -19.85 -30.08
CA SER A 160 -41.46 -18.70 -30.59
C SER A 160 -41.10 -18.92 -32.06
N ALA A 161 -41.28 -17.87 -32.89
CA ALA A 161 -40.89 -17.92 -34.29
C ALA A 161 -39.37 -18.17 -34.46
N GLY A 162 -38.94 -18.63 -35.64
CA GLY A 162 -37.52 -18.76 -35.92
C GLY A 162 -36.80 -17.41 -35.81
N GLY A 163 -35.68 -17.38 -35.14
CA GLY A 163 -34.87 -16.15 -34.88
C GLY A 163 -33.92 -16.31 -33.71
N ASP A 164 -33.17 -15.24 -33.42
CA ASP A 164 -32.24 -15.20 -32.31
C ASP A 164 -32.94 -14.63 -31.05
N TYR A 165 -32.76 -15.30 -29.95
CA TYR A 165 -33.30 -14.92 -28.65
C TYR A 165 -32.19 -14.73 -27.63
N ALA A 166 -32.27 -13.67 -26.83
CA ALA A 166 -31.28 -13.39 -25.81
C ALA A 166 -31.32 -14.43 -24.69
N VAL A 167 -30.13 -14.85 -24.25
CA VAL A 167 -29.91 -15.65 -23.04
C VAL A 167 -29.22 -14.76 -22.04
N ASN A 168 -29.85 -14.51 -20.90
CA ASN A 168 -29.36 -13.60 -19.88
C ASN A 168 -28.99 -14.39 -18.61
N GLY A 169 -27.84 -14.06 -18.03
CA GLY A 169 -27.45 -14.52 -16.71
C GLY A 169 -27.74 -13.42 -15.68
N SER A 170 -28.26 -13.77 -14.51
CA SER A 170 -28.50 -12.86 -13.40
C SER A 170 -28.22 -13.55 -12.07
N GLY A 171 -27.70 -12.78 -11.09
CA GLY A 171 -27.43 -13.22 -9.72
C GLY A 171 -26.24 -14.20 -9.61
N ALA A 172 -25.18 -13.73 -8.96
CA ALA A 172 -24.04 -14.53 -8.50
C ALA A 172 -23.79 -14.23 -7.01
#